data_ca89bc2e2775d50f4d6c66096b99b107
#
_entry.id   ca89bc2e2775d50f4d6c66096b99b107
#
_cell.length_a   1.000
_cell.length_b   1.000
_cell.length_c   1.000
_cell.angle_alpha   90.00
_cell.angle_beta   90.00
_cell.angle_gamma   90.00
#
_symmetry.space_group_name_H-M   'P 1'
#
loop_
_entity.id
_entity.type
_entity.pdbx_description
1 polymer ?
#
loop_
_entity_poly.entity_id
_entity_poly.type
_entity_poly.pdbx_seq_one_letter_code
_entity_poly.pdbx_strand_id
1 'polypeptide(L)'
;MTWANYNPIQSMLERYHEVSNDDDVLIPTTDDVAWMHFRDQRWVYDKMRICASQDIPHGPIGTTPTEYPICVKPITNLFGGSINSQVCHNEEQYRKITDPSLFWSPYHMGDHYSVDLIMCNGSV
;
A
#
# COMPACT_ATOMS: atom_id res chain seq x y z
N MET A 1 4.12 -9.24 -26.30
CA MET A 1 4.41 -7.86 -25.85
C MET A 1 5.80 -7.84 -25.25
N THR A 2 6.71 -7.09 -25.84
CA THR A 2 8.04 -6.91 -25.24
C THR A 2 7.97 -5.75 -24.23
N TRP A 3 8.63 -5.89 -23.11
CA TRP A 3 8.68 -4.86 -22.05
C TRP A 3 9.18 -3.49 -22.54
N ALA A 4 9.91 -3.46 -23.67
CA ALA A 4 10.44 -2.22 -24.27
C ALA A 4 9.34 -1.25 -24.76
N ASN A 5 8.12 -1.72 -24.99
CA ASN A 5 7.00 -0.90 -25.48
C ASN A 5 5.89 -0.70 -24.43
N TYR A 6 6.13 -1.13 -23.19
CA TYR A 6 5.16 -0.94 -22.13
C TYR A 6 5.15 0.53 -21.67
N ASN A 7 4.05 1.20 -21.93
CA ASN A 7 3.77 2.52 -21.38
C ASN A 7 2.76 2.40 -20.23
N PRO A 8 3.19 2.51 -18.99
CA PRO A 8 2.31 2.34 -17.83
C PRO A 8 1.18 3.38 -17.80
N ILE A 9 1.42 4.59 -18.25
CA ILE A 9 0.41 5.67 -18.29
C ILE A 9 -0.68 5.35 -19.32
N GLN A 10 -0.27 4.93 -20.53
CA GLN A 10 -1.21 4.57 -21.57
C GLN A 10 -2.07 3.36 -21.19
N SER A 11 -1.45 2.32 -20.62
CA SER A 11 -2.15 1.14 -20.13
C SER A 11 -3.13 1.47 -18.99
N MET A 12 -2.78 2.41 -18.13
CA MET A 12 -3.63 2.88 -17.05
C MET A 12 -4.85 3.65 -17.58
N LEU A 13 -4.66 4.54 -18.57
CA LEU A 13 -5.74 5.28 -19.22
C LEU A 13 -6.70 4.36 -19.97
N GLU A 14 -6.17 3.36 -20.69
CA GLU A 14 -6.98 2.38 -21.39
C GLU A 14 -7.86 1.57 -20.44
N ARG A 15 -7.31 1.08 -19.34
CA ARG A 15 -8.07 0.38 -18.28
C ARG A 15 -9.12 1.26 -17.62
N TYR A 16 -8.80 2.52 -17.40
CA TYR A 16 -9.74 3.48 -16.84
C TYR A 16 -10.95 3.67 -17.78
N HIS A 17 -10.71 3.80 -19.08
CA HIS A 17 -11.79 3.91 -20.08
C HIS A 17 -12.62 2.64 -20.21
N GLU A 18 -12.03 1.45 -20.05
CA GLU A 18 -12.77 0.19 -20.07
C GLU A 18 -13.73 0.05 -18.90
N VAL A 19 -13.38 0.56 -17.73
CA VAL A 19 -14.16 0.38 -16.50
C VAL A 19 -15.11 1.54 -16.25
N SER A 20 -14.80 2.75 -16.75
CA SER A 20 -15.59 3.97 -16.50
C SER A 20 -16.54 4.32 -17.64
N ASN A 21 -17.13 3.35 -18.31
CA ASN A 21 -18.12 3.58 -19.37
C ASN A 21 -19.45 4.19 -18.89
N ASP A 22 -19.60 4.39 -17.60
CA ASP A 22 -20.74 5.06 -17.01
C ASP A 22 -20.29 6.45 -16.56
N ASP A 23 -20.75 7.48 -17.24
CA ASP A 23 -20.35 8.89 -17.01
C ASP A 23 -20.67 9.38 -15.59
N ASP A 24 -21.53 8.66 -14.85
CA ASP A 24 -21.98 9.02 -13.51
C ASP A 24 -21.14 8.41 -12.39
N VAL A 25 -20.27 7.44 -12.68
CA VAL A 25 -19.47 6.74 -11.64
C VAL A 25 -17.98 6.76 -11.97
N LEU A 26 -17.20 7.40 -11.11
CA LEU A 26 -15.75 7.37 -11.19
C LEU A 26 -15.21 6.14 -10.45
N ILE A 27 -14.70 5.17 -11.19
CA ILE A 27 -14.03 3.98 -10.63
C ILE A 27 -12.52 4.13 -10.85
N PRO A 28 -11.73 4.36 -9.81
CA PRO A 28 -10.28 4.44 -9.94
C PRO A 28 -9.72 3.07 -10.25
N THR A 29 -8.89 2.97 -11.28
CA THR A 29 -8.24 1.72 -11.69
C THR A 29 -6.85 1.55 -11.08
N THR A 30 -6.29 2.62 -10.51
CA THR A 30 -4.97 2.65 -9.87
C THR A 30 -5.00 3.53 -8.63
N ASP A 31 -4.06 3.30 -7.72
CA ASP A 31 -3.98 4.01 -6.44
C ASP A 31 -3.70 5.51 -6.60
N ASP A 32 -2.90 5.90 -7.57
CA ASP A 32 -2.61 7.30 -7.86
C ASP A 32 -3.85 8.05 -8.40
N VAL A 33 -4.67 7.41 -9.22
CA VAL A 33 -5.95 7.96 -9.68
C VAL A 33 -6.90 8.13 -8.50
N ALA A 34 -7.03 7.12 -7.65
CA ALA A 34 -7.83 7.22 -6.43
C ALA A 34 -7.34 8.34 -5.50
N TRP A 35 -6.03 8.47 -5.31
CA TRP A 35 -5.42 9.54 -4.53
C TRP A 35 -5.75 10.92 -5.07
N MET A 36 -5.75 11.10 -6.38
CA MET A 36 -6.07 12.38 -7.01
C MET A 36 -7.53 12.78 -6.81
N HIS A 37 -8.46 11.85 -6.98
CA HIS A 37 -9.89 12.14 -7.02
C HIS A 37 -10.58 12.09 -5.66
N PHE A 38 -10.12 11.24 -4.73
CA PHE A 38 -10.78 11.00 -3.43
C PHE A 38 -9.94 11.55 -2.27
N ARG A 39 -9.90 12.87 -2.14
CA ARG A 39 -9.06 13.55 -1.14
C ARG A 39 -9.40 13.17 0.29
N ASP A 40 -10.68 13.02 0.60
CA ASP A 40 -11.15 12.73 1.95
C ASP A 40 -10.86 11.28 2.36
N GLN A 41 -10.62 10.39 1.39
CA GLN A 41 -10.29 8.99 1.60
C GLN A 41 -8.79 8.68 1.53
N ARG A 42 -7.91 9.67 1.35
CA ARG A 42 -6.45 9.46 1.27
C ARG A 42 -5.85 8.78 2.49
N TRP A 43 -6.52 8.86 3.61
CA TRP A 43 -6.11 8.19 4.84
C TRP A 43 -5.98 6.66 4.70
N VAL A 44 -6.69 6.03 3.76
CA VAL A 44 -6.58 4.58 3.51
C VAL A 44 -5.19 4.18 3.00
N TYR A 45 -4.42 5.14 2.47
CA TYR A 45 -3.05 4.93 2.00
C TYR A 45 -2.01 5.14 3.09
N ASP A 46 -2.37 5.67 4.25
CA ASP A 46 -1.52 5.76 5.43
C ASP A 46 -1.54 4.41 6.17
N LYS A 47 -0.50 3.61 5.93
CA LYS A 47 -0.41 2.26 6.50
C LYS A 47 -0.30 2.24 8.02
N MET A 48 0.25 3.29 8.64
CA MET A 48 0.27 3.40 10.11
C MET A 48 -1.14 3.60 10.65
N ARG A 49 -1.94 4.43 9.98
CA ARG A 49 -3.34 4.64 10.34
C ARG A 49 -4.19 3.37 10.17
N ILE A 50 -3.92 2.61 9.11
CA ILE A 50 -4.56 1.30 8.90
C ILE A 50 -4.16 0.31 10.01
N CYS A 51 -2.87 0.24 10.37
CA CYS A 51 -2.42 -0.60 11.49
C CYS A 51 -3.11 -0.20 12.80
N ALA A 52 -3.22 1.10 13.08
CA ALA A 52 -3.91 1.60 14.27
C ALA A 52 -5.40 1.21 14.28
N SER A 53 -6.08 1.26 13.13
CA SER A 53 -7.50 0.87 13.02
C SER A 53 -7.76 -0.62 13.24
N GLN A 54 -6.73 -1.44 13.13
CA GLN A 54 -6.78 -2.90 13.25
C GLN A 54 -6.05 -3.42 14.50
N ASP A 55 -5.64 -2.53 15.40
CA ASP A 55 -4.86 -2.86 16.62
C ASP A 55 -3.57 -3.65 16.32
N ILE A 56 -2.96 -3.42 15.15
CA ILE A 56 -1.68 -4.02 14.77
C ILE A 56 -0.55 -3.18 15.37
N PRO A 57 0.39 -3.78 16.13
CA PRO A 57 1.57 -3.08 16.61
C PRO A 57 2.35 -2.42 15.45
N HIS A 58 2.72 -1.17 15.59
CA HIS A 58 3.45 -0.43 14.57
C HIS A 58 4.12 0.80 15.18
N GLY A 59 5.04 1.38 14.44
CA GLY A 59 5.64 2.66 14.83
C GLY A 59 6.52 3.24 13.74
N PRO A 60 6.77 4.55 13.78
CA PRO A 60 7.72 5.19 12.88
C PRO A 60 9.15 4.68 13.13
N ILE A 61 10.03 4.85 12.13
CA ILE A 61 11.44 4.55 12.31
C ILE A 61 12.02 5.36 13.47
N GLY A 62 12.86 4.71 14.27
CA GLY A 62 13.44 5.27 15.50
C GLY A 62 12.68 4.91 16.79
N THR A 63 11.47 4.38 16.69
CA THR A 63 10.75 3.80 17.83
C THR A 63 11.09 2.31 17.98
N THR A 64 10.96 1.77 19.20
CA THR A 64 11.34 0.39 19.49
C THR A 64 10.22 -0.58 19.12
N PRO A 65 10.46 -1.53 18.21
CA PRO A 65 9.52 -2.60 17.93
C PRO A 65 9.24 -3.47 19.16
N THR A 66 8.02 -3.99 19.22
CA THR A 66 7.59 -4.87 20.32
C THR A 66 8.22 -6.25 20.26
N GLU A 67 8.47 -6.76 19.06
CA GLU A 67 9.04 -8.08 18.81
C GLU A 67 9.67 -8.14 17.41
N TYR A 68 10.42 -9.20 17.13
CA TYR A 68 11.01 -9.51 15.83
C TYR A 68 10.55 -10.89 15.36
N PRO A 69 10.50 -11.18 14.04
CA PRO A 69 10.84 -10.29 12.92
C PRO A 69 9.78 -9.22 12.65
N ILE A 70 10.23 -8.10 12.12
CA ILE A 70 9.36 -7.01 11.66
C ILE A 70 9.50 -6.78 10.16
N CYS A 71 8.46 -6.21 9.56
CA CYS A 71 8.51 -5.67 8.21
C CYS A 71 8.64 -4.15 8.29
N VAL A 72 9.65 -3.60 7.63
CA VAL A 72 9.81 -2.17 7.44
C VAL A 72 9.40 -1.82 6.02
N LYS A 73 8.53 -0.83 5.87
CA LYS A 73 7.95 -0.45 4.58
C LYS A 73 7.54 1.02 4.57
N PRO A 74 7.34 1.61 3.38
CA PRO A 74 6.85 2.98 3.28
C PRO A 74 5.49 3.17 3.97
N ILE A 75 5.33 4.31 4.65
CA ILE A 75 4.05 4.70 5.26
C ILE A 75 2.98 4.82 4.17
N THR A 76 3.34 5.44 3.04
CA THR A 76 2.47 5.57 1.87
C THR A 76 3.21 5.08 0.63
N ASN A 77 2.55 4.23 -0.16
CA ASN A 77 3.05 3.78 -1.46
C ASN A 77 1.86 3.62 -2.42
N LEU A 78 1.84 4.42 -3.48
CA LEU A 78 0.80 4.42 -4.50
C LEU A 78 1.14 3.56 -5.73
N PHE A 79 2.34 2.96 -5.76
CA PHE A 79 2.85 2.24 -6.93
C PHE A 79 2.92 0.71 -6.75
N GLY A 80 2.57 0.20 -5.57
CA GLY A 80 2.63 -1.23 -5.27
C GLY A 80 4.06 -1.80 -5.26
N GLY A 81 4.20 -3.10 -5.52
CA GLY A 81 5.49 -3.74 -5.76
C GLY A 81 6.42 -3.85 -4.55
N SER A 82 5.94 -3.66 -3.34
CA SER A 82 6.75 -3.71 -2.11
C SER A 82 8.04 -2.86 -2.15
N ILE A 83 8.00 -1.75 -2.87
CA ILE A 83 9.15 -0.83 -3.02
C ILE A 83 9.64 -0.39 -1.64
N ASN A 84 10.96 -0.46 -1.42
CA ASN A 84 11.63 -0.12 -0.16
C ASN A 84 11.11 -0.91 1.06
N SER A 85 10.52 -2.07 0.85
CA SER A 85 10.11 -2.95 1.94
C SER A 85 11.20 -3.98 2.25
N GLN A 86 11.45 -4.24 3.53
CA GLN A 86 12.43 -5.22 3.98
C GLN A 86 12.01 -5.85 5.29
N VAL A 87 12.50 -7.07 5.53
CA VAL A 87 12.31 -7.78 6.80
C VAL A 87 13.54 -7.59 7.66
N CYS A 88 13.32 -7.22 8.92
CA CYS A 88 14.37 -7.17 9.94
C CYS A 88 14.12 -8.28 10.95
N HIS A 89 15.12 -9.14 11.13
CA HIS A 89 15.02 -10.28 12.05
C HIS A 89 15.50 -9.95 13.46
N ASN A 90 16.20 -8.81 13.63
CA ASN A 90 16.74 -8.38 14.91
C ASN A 90 16.95 -6.86 14.96
N GLU A 91 17.24 -6.37 16.14
CA GLU A 91 17.46 -4.96 16.40
C GLU A 91 18.67 -4.39 15.65
N GLU A 92 19.73 -5.16 15.45
CA GLU A 92 20.91 -4.70 14.72
C GLU A 92 20.58 -4.34 13.26
N GLN A 93 19.78 -5.16 12.60
CA GLN A 93 19.31 -4.87 11.24
C GLN A 93 18.42 -3.65 11.21
N TYR A 94 17.49 -3.53 12.17
CA TYR A 94 16.57 -2.42 12.28
C TYR A 94 17.27 -1.08 12.51
N ARG A 95 18.27 -1.03 13.38
CA ARG A 95 19.03 0.20 13.70
C ARG A 95 19.74 0.82 12.51
N LYS A 96 20.00 0.08 11.44
CA LYS A 96 20.60 0.59 10.20
C LYS A 96 19.65 1.41 9.35
N ILE A 97 18.35 1.34 9.66
CA ILE A 97 17.30 2.02 8.91
C ILE A 97 17.04 3.38 9.55
N THR A 98 17.23 4.45 8.76
CA THR A 98 17.10 5.83 9.23
C THR A 98 16.12 6.66 8.41
N ASP A 99 15.51 6.10 7.37
CA ASP A 99 14.58 6.80 6.49
C ASP A 99 13.25 7.07 7.23
N PRO A 100 12.89 8.34 7.49
CA PRO A 100 11.69 8.70 8.22
C PRO A 100 10.38 8.47 7.45
N SER A 101 10.45 8.18 6.14
CA SER A 101 9.28 7.83 5.33
C SER A 101 8.80 6.40 5.54
N LEU A 102 9.59 5.60 6.26
CA LEU A 102 9.30 4.21 6.56
C LEU A 102 8.70 4.05 7.97
N PHE A 103 8.05 2.92 8.17
CA PHE A 103 7.55 2.48 9.48
C PHE A 103 7.73 0.98 9.64
N TRP A 104 7.63 0.48 10.87
CA TRP A 104 7.68 -0.95 11.16
C TRP A 104 6.30 -1.49 11.58
N SER A 105 6.07 -2.74 11.25
CA SER A 105 4.97 -3.57 11.74
C SER A 105 5.44 -5.00 11.87
N PRO A 106 4.73 -5.89 12.58
CA PRO A 106 5.09 -7.29 12.65
C PRO A 106 5.21 -7.93 11.26
N TYR A 107 6.17 -8.82 11.10
CA TYR A 107 6.25 -9.66 9.91
C TYR A 107 5.46 -10.94 10.14
N HIS A 108 4.38 -11.09 9.39
CA HIS A 108 3.53 -12.27 9.48
C HIS A 108 4.06 -13.38 8.58
N MET A 109 4.33 -14.55 9.18
CA MET A 109 4.73 -15.76 8.46
C MET A 109 3.49 -16.48 7.95
N GLY A 110 3.58 -17.12 6.79
CA GLY A 110 2.51 -17.93 6.22
C GLY A 110 2.27 -17.63 4.74
N ASP A 111 1.23 -18.24 4.21
CA ASP A 111 0.81 -18.02 2.82
C ASP A 111 0.14 -16.65 2.68
N HIS A 112 0.49 -15.96 1.60
CA HIS A 112 -0.05 -14.63 1.29
C HIS A 112 -1.10 -14.74 0.19
N TYR A 113 -2.26 -14.16 0.45
CA TYR A 113 -3.35 -14.08 -0.51
C TYR A 113 -3.71 -12.61 -0.76
N SER A 114 -4.01 -12.29 -2.00
CA SER A 114 -4.64 -11.02 -2.38
C SER A 114 -6.08 -11.29 -2.77
N VAL A 115 -7.01 -10.53 -2.20
CA VAL A 115 -8.44 -10.62 -2.51
C VAL A 115 -8.93 -9.24 -2.88
N ASP A 116 -9.42 -9.11 -4.11
CA ASP A 116 -10.03 -7.88 -4.60
C ASP A 116 -11.55 -7.98 -4.45
N LEU A 117 -12.15 -6.97 -3.84
CA LEU A 117 -13.58 -6.90 -3.58
C LEU A 117 -14.17 -5.63 -4.19
N ILE A 118 -15.34 -5.76 -4.79
CA ILE A 118 -16.17 -4.61 -5.17
C ILE A 118 -17.34 -4.56 -4.20
N MET A 119 -17.49 -3.40 -3.53
CA MET A 119 -18.56 -3.19 -2.56
C MET A 119 -19.49 -2.06 -3.04
N CYS A 120 -20.77 -2.27 -2.86
CA CYS A 120 -21.80 -1.26 -3.11
C CYS A 120 -22.74 -1.21 -1.90
N ASN A 121 -22.94 -0.02 -1.32
CA ASN A 121 -23.78 0.18 -0.14
C ASN A 121 -23.47 -0.77 1.03
N GLY A 122 -22.19 -1.05 1.27
CA GLY A 122 -21.73 -1.92 2.36
C GLY A 122 -21.87 -3.41 2.11
N SER A 123 -22.23 -3.84 0.90
CA SER A 123 -22.35 -5.25 0.49
C SER A 123 -21.37 -5.58 -0.63
N VAL A 124 -20.85 -6.80 -0.59
CA VAL A 124 -19.96 -7.37 -1.63
C VAL A 124 -20.80 -7.96 -2.76
#